data_acd9e379cb2a331090a622aa2e5f2be6
#
_entry.id   acd9e379cb2a331090a622aa2e5f2be6
#
_cell.length_a   1.000
_cell.length_b   1.000
_cell.length_c   1.000
_cell.angle_alpha   90.00
_cell.angle_beta   90.00
_cell.angle_gamma   90.00
#
_symmetry.space_group_name_H-M   'P 1'
#
loop_
_entity.id
_entity.type
_entity.pdbx_description
1 polymer ?
#
loop_
_entity_poly.entity_id
_entity_poly.type
_entity_poly.pdbx_seq_one_letter_code
_entity_poly.pdbx_strand_id
1 'polypeptide(L)' 'MKNQPQNQGELKELKVMIEKDVVDSFERMTNASGLSLSDLVVIALKRFRSSHSDWDVKPNSNKQ' A
#
# COMPACT_ATOMS: atom_id res chain seq x y z
N MET A 1 9.49 17.12 -11.51
CA MET A 1 9.79 16.78 -10.14
C MET A 1 9.74 15.29 -9.90
N LYS A 2 10.62 14.81 -9.08
CA LYS A 2 10.67 13.39 -8.83
C LYS A 2 9.90 13.01 -7.61
N ASN A 3 9.15 11.93 -7.73
CA ASN A 3 8.48 11.36 -6.58
C ASN A 3 9.44 10.53 -5.78
N GLN A 4 9.27 10.55 -4.48
CA GLN A 4 10.04 9.69 -3.61
C GLN A 4 9.55 8.26 -3.77
N PRO A 5 10.46 7.29 -3.75
CA PRO A 5 10.01 5.90 -3.80
C PRO A 5 9.17 5.58 -2.56
N GLN A 6 8.08 4.88 -2.78
CA GLN A 6 7.18 4.52 -1.70
C GLN A 6 7.59 3.24 -1.00
N ASN A 7 8.39 2.42 -1.67
CA ASN A 7 8.91 1.19 -1.10
C ASN A 7 10.40 1.36 -0.88
N GLN A 8 10.85 1.17 0.34
CA GLN A 8 12.24 1.39 0.67
C GLN A 8 12.89 0.19 1.35
N GLY A 9 12.12 -0.85 1.57
CA GLY A 9 12.65 -2.05 2.17
C GLY A 9 12.68 -3.20 1.19
N GLU A 10 12.93 -4.37 1.71
CA GLU A 10 12.87 -5.59 0.92
C GLU A 10 11.46 -5.79 0.41
N LEU A 11 11.33 -6.20 -0.85
CA LEU A 11 10.01 -6.32 -1.46
C LEU A 11 9.51 -7.75 -1.39
N LYS A 12 8.20 -7.86 -1.27
CA LYS A 12 7.51 -9.14 -1.28
C LYS A 12 6.24 -8.96 -2.08
N GLU A 13 5.93 -9.91 -2.92
CA GLU A 13 4.78 -9.81 -3.79
C GLU A 13 3.49 -10.05 -3.02
N LEU A 14 2.47 -9.27 -3.33
CA LEU A 14 1.13 -9.43 -2.79
C LEU A 14 0.14 -9.45 -3.95
N LYS A 15 -0.64 -10.50 -4.05
CA LYS A 15 -1.66 -10.62 -5.09
C LYS A 15 -3.02 -10.67 -4.45
N VAL A 16 -3.91 -9.80 -4.88
CA VAL A 16 -5.28 -9.76 -4.37
C VAL A 16 -6.23 -9.47 -5.51
N MET A 17 -7.45 -9.93 -5.36
CA MET A 17 -8.54 -9.61 -6.28
C MET A 17 -9.44 -8.61 -5.57
N ILE A 18 -9.67 -7.47 -6.20
CA ILE A 18 -10.43 -6.37 -5.62
C ILE A 18 -11.54 -6.01 -6.59
N GLU A 19 -12.63 -5.52 -6.07
CA GLU A 19 -13.77 -5.12 -6.91
C GLU A 19 -13.32 -4.16 -8.00
N LYS A 20 -13.88 -4.36 -9.18
CA LYS A 20 -13.46 -3.61 -10.36
C LYS A 20 -13.59 -2.10 -10.17
N ASP A 21 -14.67 -1.64 -9.55
CA ASP A 21 -14.87 -0.20 -9.41
C ASP A 21 -13.86 0.44 -8.45
N VAL A 22 -13.37 -0.33 -7.49
CA VAL A 22 -12.31 0.17 -6.61
C VAL A 22 -11.00 0.32 -7.40
N VAL A 23 -10.68 -0.68 -8.19
CA VAL A 23 -9.48 -0.61 -9.03
C VAL A 23 -9.59 0.55 -10.01
N ASP A 24 -10.74 0.67 -10.67
CA ASP A 24 -10.96 1.75 -11.62
C ASP A 24 -10.80 3.12 -10.96
N SER A 25 -11.30 3.26 -9.73
CA SER A 25 -11.17 4.50 -8.99
C SER A 25 -9.70 4.86 -8.76
N PHE A 26 -8.92 3.88 -8.34
CA PHE A 26 -7.49 4.12 -8.12
C PHE A 26 -6.77 4.48 -9.40
N GLU A 27 -7.15 3.84 -10.51
CA GLU A 27 -6.56 4.17 -11.79
C GLU A 27 -6.87 5.61 -12.19
N ARG A 28 -8.08 6.07 -11.93
CA ARG A 28 -8.41 7.46 -12.19
C ARG A 28 -7.61 8.41 -11.32
N MET A 29 -7.34 8.00 -10.09
CA MET A 29 -6.60 8.85 -9.16
C MET A 29 -5.15 9.06 -9.59
N THR A 30 -4.61 8.20 -10.44
CA THR A 30 -3.25 8.39 -10.93
C THR A 30 -3.16 9.69 -11.74
N ASN A 31 -4.21 10.02 -12.49
CA ASN A 31 -4.19 11.24 -13.29
C ASN A 31 -4.16 12.49 -12.44
N ALA A 32 -4.93 12.50 -11.38
CA ALA A 32 -4.99 13.68 -10.52
C ALA A 32 -3.78 13.82 -9.61
N SER A 33 -3.23 12.70 -9.18
CA SER A 33 -2.16 12.72 -8.20
C SER A 33 -0.76 12.80 -8.81
N GLY A 34 -0.63 12.33 -10.07
CA GLY A 34 0.69 12.21 -10.68
C GLY A 34 1.48 11.02 -10.16
N LEU A 35 0.87 10.18 -9.37
CA LEU A 35 1.52 8.99 -8.82
C LEU A 35 1.13 7.76 -9.63
N SER A 36 1.99 6.75 -9.62
CA SER A 36 1.65 5.50 -10.26
C SER A 36 0.60 4.75 -9.45
N LEU A 37 -0.07 3.80 -10.10
CA LEU A 37 -1.03 2.97 -9.40
C LEU A 37 -0.37 2.22 -8.24
N SER A 38 0.83 1.70 -8.47
CA SER A 38 1.56 1.01 -7.41
C SER A 38 1.81 1.92 -6.21
N ASP A 39 2.21 3.16 -6.48
CA ASP A 39 2.47 4.10 -5.39
C ASP A 39 1.21 4.39 -4.59
N LEU A 40 0.07 4.57 -5.28
CA LEU A 40 -1.18 4.83 -4.58
C LEU A 40 -1.58 3.66 -3.69
N VAL A 41 -1.42 2.45 -4.20
CA VAL A 41 -1.75 1.26 -3.42
C VAL A 41 -0.84 1.15 -2.20
N VAL A 42 0.44 1.39 -2.38
CA VAL A 42 1.39 1.32 -1.26
C VAL A 42 1.04 2.34 -0.19
N ILE A 43 0.75 3.56 -0.61
CA ILE A 43 0.36 4.61 0.32
C ILE A 43 -0.89 4.22 1.09
N ALA A 44 -1.89 3.71 0.38
CA ALA A 44 -3.15 3.32 1.01
C ALA A 44 -2.92 2.23 2.06
N LEU A 45 -2.12 1.23 1.70
CA LEU A 45 -1.84 0.13 2.62
C LEU A 45 -1.05 0.59 3.83
N LYS A 46 -0.07 1.46 3.63
CA LYS A 46 0.72 1.95 4.75
C LYS A 46 -0.11 2.82 5.67
N ARG A 47 -1.00 3.62 5.12
CA ARG A 47 -1.89 4.45 5.94
C ARG A 47 -2.85 3.60 6.76
N PHE A 48 -3.41 2.57 6.13
CA PHE A 48 -4.30 1.67 6.86
C PHE A 48 -3.54 0.97 7.98
N ARG A 49 -2.33 0.51 7.69
CA ARG A 49 -1.52 -0.14 8.71
C ARG A 49 -1.26 0.79 9.88
N SER A 50 -0.95 2.05 9.60
CA SER A 50 -0.70 3.02 10.66
C SER A 50 -1.95 3.29 11.49
N SER A 51 -3.10 3.39 10.82
CA SER A 51 -4.36 3.67 11.51
C SER A 51 -4.83 2.51 12.37
N HIS A 52 -4.45 1.32 12.01
CA HIS A 52 -4.92 0.11 12.68
C HIS A 52 -3.75 -0.76 13.14
N SER A 53 -2.72 -0.11 13.66
CA SER A 53 -1.53 -0.83 14.06
C SER A 53 -1.80 -1.82 15.20
N ASP A 54 -2.86 -1.62 15.94
CA ASP A 54 -3.25 -2.56 16.98
C ASP A 54 -3.68 -3.91 16.42
N TRP A 55 -4.04 -3.95 15.12
CA TRP A 55 -4.38 -5.20 14.46
C TRP A 55 -3.13 -5.95 13.99
N ASP A 56 -2.00 -5.27 13.94
CA ASP A 56 -0.74 -5.86 13.50
C ASP A 56 -0.06 -6.53 14.68
N VAL A 57 -0.60 -7.64 15.09
CA VAL A 57 -0.08 -8.38 16.24
C VAL A 57 1.07 -9.25 15.76
N LYS A 58 2.27 -8.86 16.14
CA LYS A 58 3.44 -9.58 15.66
C LYS A 58 3.57 -10.92 16.35
N PRO A 59 4.03 -11.92 15.62
CA PRO A 59 4.23 -13.22 16.26
C PRO A 59 5.28 -13.09 17.35
N ASN A 60 5.04 -13.79 18.45
CA ASN A 60 5.94 -13.78 19.60
C ASN A 60 7.00 -14.81 19.33
N SER A 61 8.06 -14.49 18.89
CA SER A 61 9.08 -15.45 18.49
C SER A 61 10.18 -15.55 19.50
N ASN A 62 9.84 -15.13 19.75
CA ASN A 62 10.38 -14.94 20.14
C ASN A 62 10.87 -14.73 20.12
N LYS A 63 10.88 -14.56 20.11
CA LYS A 63 11.11 -14.12 20.07
C LYS A 63 11.23 -14.07 20.14
N GLN A 64 11.47 -14.29 20.40
CA GLN A 64 11.40 -14.07 20.54
C GLN A 64 11.57 -14.12 20.60
#